data_82f1530dfcf7c45ca18d726b626ec344
#
_entry.id   82f1530dfcf7c45ca18d726b626ec344
#
_cell.length_a   1.000
_cell.length_b   1.000
_cell.length_c   1.000
_cell.angle_alpha   90.00
_cell.angle_beta   90.00
_cell.angle_gamma   90.00
#
_symmetry.space_group_name_H-M   'P 1'
#
loop_
_entity.id
_entity.type
_entity.pdbx_description
1 polymer ?
#
loop_
_entity_poly.entity_id
_entity_poly.type
_entity_poly.pdbx_seq_one_letter_code
_entity_poly.pdbx_strand_id
1 'polypeptide(L)'
;MYNEKRRKVTSMKIMKRRYERKLREKMKSHKHMTGLLIGLSCLIVVLGGLLLSTRHEASSQLLTPPPAGLSATTAETPLSYSPILTWQTDDEAVMYEIEFFTKKPEHISSSKISSQAVFRTRSVYQNAYNAPLEEFVEADQLGNPNEPVYWRVRALDFNGTPYTPFSELVPLYTSPNLPRMNAPVLTAEYGGPKGETLLYPVYTWIGQANAASYEVDIYAENPEVNPDAAPIETLTTTMAEIYDPEPHYSSEPFYWRVRSFDGEGQPLGDWSEVRSFRTSPDDNWQVAVLGDSISHGGGHYSYSPAVFSFSWLHYLDFPSINLSESGDTSGMTAERFERDVLPFHPAYLIIMTGSNSLRAGEDTDAVIADLESIRQRCLENGIRPILVTLPAIHPANIEHVFDEPTADDWEDRFEAVNAYIRTHTYIDMAMAIPTKDGELPTQYALDGLHPDANGKALMGAYVNSVWPEVKAEADEEMQEYLDAQ
;
A
#
# COMPACT_ATOMS: atom_id res chain seq x y z
N MET A 1 -19.44 -22.98 -13.45
CA MET A 1 -19.53 -21.73 -12.69
C MET A 1 -19.84 -21.91 -11.20
N TYR A 2 -20.96 -22.54 -10.78
CA TYR A 2 -21.32 -22.65 -9.35
C TYR A 2 -20.36 -23.50 -8.49
N ASN A 3 -19.70 -24.49 -9.06
CA ASN A 3 -18.77 -25.38 -8.35
C ASN A 3 -17.34 -24.84 -8.20
N GLU A 4 -16.92 -23.89 -9.06
CA GLU A 4 -15.59 -23.25 -8.96
C GLU A 4 -15.55 -22.12 -7.91
N LYS A 5 -16.60 -21.27 -7.85
CA LYS A 5 -16.76 -20.30 -6.75
C LYS A 5 -16.67 -20.98 -5.37
N ARG A 6 -17.25 -22.17 -5.23
CA ARG A 6 -17.13 -22.97 -3.99
C ARG A 6 -15.69 -23.46 -3.70
N ARG A 7 -14.89 -23.75 -4.73
CA ARG A 7 -13.49 -24.19 -4.55
C ARG A 7 -12.57 -23.03 -4.17
N LYS A 8 -12.71 -21.83 -4.79
CA LYS A 8 -11.90 -20.62 -4.44
C LYS A 8 -12.19 -20.16 -3.00
N VAL A 9 -13.46 -20.04 -2.60
CA VAL A 9 -13.85 -19.71 -1.22
C VAL A 9 -13.37 -20.76 -0.22
N THR A 10 -13.31 -22.02 -0.60
CA THR A 10 -12.79 -23.09 0.26
C THR A 10 -11.27 -23.02 0.38
N SER A 11 -10.54 -22.65 -0.66
CA SER A 11 -9.09 -22.49 -0.65
C SER A 11 -8.66 -21.30 0.23
N MET A 12 -9.29 -20.14 0.09
CA MET A 12 -9.04 -18.98 0.97
C MET A 12 -9.37 -19.26 2.45
N LYS A 13 -10.49 -19.95 2.71
CA LYS A 13 -10.83 -20.40 4.08
C LYS A 13 -9.81 -21.39 4.64
N ILE A 14 -9.20 -22.21 3.80
CA ILE A 14 -8.15 -23.17 4.20
C ILE A 14 -6.84 -22.43 4.50
N MET A 15 -6.45 -21.43 3.69
CA MET A 15 -5.26 -20.60 3.95
C MET A 15 -5.43 -19.77 5.22
N LYS A 16 -6.58 -19.08 5.40
CA LYS A 16 -6.89 -18.35 6.62
C LYS A 16 -6.84 -19.24 7.87
N ARG A 17 -7.43 -20.45 7.80
CA ARG A 17 -7.37 -21.42 8.90
C ARG A 17 -5.96 -21.98 9.15
N ARG A 18 -5.11 -22.11 8.12
CA ARG A 18 -3.70 -22.51 8.28
C ARG A 18 -2.89 -21.40 8.94
N TYR A 19 -3.10 -20.16 8.55
CA TYR A 19 -2.47 -18.98 9.16
C TYR A 19 -2.86 -18.83 10.64
N GLU A 20 -4.15 -18.88 10.96
CA GLU A 20 -4.64 -18.82 12.35
C GLU A 20 -4.15 -20.00 13.19
N ARG A 21 -3.99 -21.19 12.60
CA ARG A 21 -3.44 -22.37 13.30
C ARG A 21 -1.94 -22.20 13.57
N LYS A 22 -1.15 -21.72 12.61
CA LYS A 22 0.28 -21.39 12.81
C LYS A 22 0.47 -20.32 13.89
N LEU A 23 -0.38 -19.29 13.89
CA LEU A 23 -0.37 -18.25 14.92
C LEU A 23 -0.64 -18.81 16.32
N ARG A 24 -1.63 -19.69 16.46
CA ARG A 24 -1.95 -20.37 17.75
C ARG A 24 -0.87 -21.35 18.19
N GLU A 25 -0.20 -22.03 17.26
CA GLU A 25 0.92 -22.94 17.57
C GLU A 25 2.16 -22.14 18.02
N LYS A 26 2.46 -21.00 17.36
CA LYS A 26 3.54 -20.05 17.77
C LYS A 26 3.27 -19.47 19.17
N MET A 27 2.01 -19.13 19.50
CA MET A 27 1.61 -18.65 20.84
C MET A 27 1.65 -19.74 21.91
N LYS A 28 1.41 -21.01 21.57
CA LYS A 28 1.53 -22.14 22.52
C LYS A 28 2.98 -22.52 22.78
N SER A 29 3.87 -22.45 21.78
CA SER A 29 5.30 -22.69 21.92
C SER A 29 5.96 -21.70 22.90
N HIS A 30 5.53 -20.43 22.89
CA HIS A 30 6.05 -19.42 23.83
C HIS A 30 5.70 -19.71 25.30
N LYS A 31 4.59 -20.38 25.58
CA LYS A 31 4.20 -20.71 26.98
C LYS A 31 4.98 -21.85 27.60
N HIS A 32 5.60 -22.73 26.81
CA HIS A 32 6.44 -23.83 27.33
C HIS A 32 7.93 -23.45 27.47
N MET A 33 8.39 -22.37 26.83
CA MET A 33 9.78 -21.89 26.96
C MET A 33 10.02 -20.99 28.17
N THR A 34 8.99 -20.48 28.77
CA THR A 34 9.09 -19.58 29.95
C THR A 34 9.51 -20.31 31.23
N GLY A 35 9.38 -21.63 31.28
CA GLY A 35 9.74 -22.43 32.47
C GLY A 35 11.24 -22.81 32.56
N LEU A 36 11.99 -22.78 31.44
CA LEU A 36 13.41 -23.19 31.42
C LEU A 36 14.39 -22.01 31.48
N LEU A 37 13.93 -20.79 31.27
CA LEU A 37 14.77 -19.58 31.19
C LEU A 37 14.97 -18.86 32.53
N ILE A 38 14.21 -19.21 33.58
CA ILE A 38 14.35 -18.59 34.90
C ILE A 38 15.61 -19.09 35.64
N GLY A 39 16.12 -20.28 35.30
CA GLY A 39 17.35 -20.83 35.91
C GLY A 39 18.65 -20.29 35.38
N LEU A 40 18.71 -19.74 34.15
CA LEU A 40 19.93 -19.23 33.52
C LEU A 40 20.11 -17.71 33.66
N SER A 41 19.06 -17.01 34.05
CA SER A 41 19.04 -15.54 34.12
C SER A 41 19.83 -14.95 35.30
N CYS A 42 20.02 -15.68 36.36
CA CYS A 42 20.74 -15.16 37.53
C CYS A 42 22.27 -15.13 37.38
N LEU A 43 22.84 -15.89 36.43
CA LEU A 43 24.30 -15.91 36.23
C LEU A 43 24.77 -14.88 35.18
N ILE A 44 23.88 -14.42 34.30
CA ILE A 44 24.22 -13.44 33.25
C ILE A 44 24.06 -12.00 33.75
N VAL A 45 23.25 -11.78 34.78
CA VAL A 45 23.04 -10.43 35.36
C VAL A 45 24.27 -9.90 36.09
N VAL A 46 25.13 -10.77 36.62
CA VAL A 46 26.35 -10.36 37.35
C VAL A 46 27.53 -10.05 36.42
N LEU A 47 27.57 -10.64 35.23
CA LEU A 47 28.60 -10.39 34.21
C LEU A 47 28.21 -9.29 33.20
N GLY A 48 26.92 -9.02 33.06
CA GLY A 48 26.39 -7.96 32.19
C GLY A 48 26.43 -6.56 32.82
N GLY A 49 26.47 -6.46 34.15
CA GLY A 49 26.47 -5.18 34.88
C GLY A 49 27.79 -4.40 34.78
N LEU A 50 28.89 -5.03 34.39
CA LEU A 50 30.20 -4.37 34.25
C LEU A 50 30.56 -3.94 32.80
N LEU A 51 29.76 -4.38 31.81
CA LEU A 51 29.93 -3.99 30.39
C LEU A 51 28.94 -2.93 29.90
N LEU A 52 27.95 -2.55 30.75
CA LEU A 52 26.91 -1.58 30.41
C LEU A 52 27.25 -0.12 30.82
N SER A 53 28.41 0.10 31.52
CA SER A 53 28.78 1.45 31.95
C SER A 53 29.60 2.27 30.95
N THR A 54 29.86 1.79 29.75
CA THR A 54 30.64 2.53 28.72
C THR A 54 30.00 2.54 27.33
N ARG A 55 28.73 2.20 27.17
CA ARG A 55 28.02 2.68 26.00
C ARG A 55 27.55 4.11 26.29
N HIS A 56 28.41 5.06 25.99
CA HIS A 56 27.91 6.33 25.51
C HIS A 56 26.92 5.99 24.38
N GLU A 57 25.64 6.29 24.62
CA GLU A 57 24.71 6.48 23.51
C GLU A 57 25.30 7.62 22.66
N ALA A 58 26.11 7.25 21.67
CA ALA A 58 26.23 8.08 20.50
C ALA A 58 24.80 8.08 19.94
N SER A 59 24.02 9.12 20.24
CA SER A 59 22.84 9.42 19.47
C SER A 59 23.38 9.64 18.06
N SER A 60 23.29 8.62 17.21
CA SER A 60 23.38 8.83 15.78
C SER A 60 22.33 9.88 15.49
N GLN A 61 22.78 11.11 15.19
CA GLN A 61 21.88 12.13 14.70
C GLN A 61 21.25 11.53 13.45
N LEU A 62 19.96 11.26 13.51
CA LEU A 62 19.21 10.84 12.34
C LEU A 62 19.38 11.95 11.30
N LEU A 63 19.95 11.62 10.15
CA LEU A 63 20.28 12.58 9.10
C LEU A 63 19.03 13.03 8.33
N THR A 64 17.99 12.20 8.33
CA THR A 64 16.71 12.48 7.67
C THR A 64 15.94 13.53 8.46
N PRO A 65 15.39 14.57 7.80
CA PRO A 65 14.63 15.60 8.48
C PRO A 65 13.36 15.03 9.12
N PRO A 66 12.86 15.64 10.21
CA PRO A 66 11.59 15.23 10.81
C PRO A 66 10.41 15.51 9.87
N PRO A 67 9.26 14.85 10.07
CA PRO A 67 8.03 15.18 9.36
C PRO A 67 7.71 16.66 9.45
N ALA A 68 7.28 17.26 8.34
CA ALA A 68 6.97 18.68 8.19
C ALA A 68 5.47 18.89 7.87
N GLY A 69 5.04 20.15 7.75
CA GLY A 69 3.66 20.47 7.36
C GLY A 69 2.60 20.04 8.39
N LEU A 70 2.97 19.98 9.68
CA LEU A 70 2.07 19.53 10.73
C LEU A 70 0.85 20.46 10.87
N SER A 71 -0.33 19.86 11.13
CA SER A 71 -1.52 20.61 11.53
C SER A 71 -1.24 21.48 12.74
N ALA A 72 -1.28 22.79 12.57
CA ALA A 72 -1.08 23.78 13.61
C ALA A 72 -2.36 24.55 13.84
N THR A 73 -2.64 24.87 15.10
CA THR A 73 -3.83 25.63 15.48
C THR A 73 -3.47 26.80 16.39
N THR A 74 -4.37 27.77 16.47
CA THR A 74 -4.30 28.90 17.42
C THR A 74 -5.57 28.94 18.27
N ALA A 75 -5.58 29.77 19.28
CA ALA A 75 -6.77 29.97 20.10
C ALA A 75 -7.97 30.52 19.28
N GLU A 76 -7.68 31.26 18.19
CA GLU A 76 -8.68 31.82 17.28
C GLU A 76 -9.14 30.79 16.21
N THR A 77 -8.32 29.78 15.92
CA THR A 77 -8.58 28.73 14.94
C THR A 77 -8.43 27.33 15.58
N PRO A 78 -9.24 27.01 16.60
CA PRO A 78 -9.16 25.71 17.27
C PRO A 78 -9.69 24.59 16.38
N LEU A 79 -9.38 23.34 16.74
CA LEU A 79 -9.98 22.12 16.20
C LEU A 79 -11.02 21.55 17.17
N SER A 80 -11.71 20.49 16.76
CA SER A 80 -12.62 19.74 17.63
C SER A 80 -11.86 18.94 18.69
N TYR A 81 -12.59 18.28 19.60
CA TYR A 81 -12.02 17.37 20.60
C TYR A 81 -11.58 16.01 20.01
N SER A 82 -12.02 15.71 18.79
CA SER A 82 -11.55 14.57 18.01
C SER A 82 -10.98 15.06 16.67
N PRO A 83 -9.83 15.77 16.71
CA PRO A 83 -9.27 16.40 15.52
C PRO A 83 -8.63 15.38 14.59
N ILE A 84 -8.65 15.66 13.29
CA ILE A 84 -7.77 15.03 12.33
C ILE A 84 -6.48 15.84 12.29
N LEU A 85 -5.38 15.20 12.64
CA LEU A 85 -4.04 15.76 12.54
C LEU A 85 -3.39 15.24 11.27
N THR A 86 -2.71 16.11 10.53
CA THR A 86 -2.03 15.76 9.28
C THR A 86 -0.60 16.29 9.27
N TRP A 87 0.23 15.68 8.45
CA TRP A 87 1.60 16.09 8.15
C TRP A 87 1.95 15.72 6.71
N GLN A 88 3.08 16.20 6.21
CA GLN A 88 3.55 15.83 4.87
C GLN A 88 3.94 14.35 4.84
N THR A 89 3.59 13.66 3.76
CA THR A 89 4.01 12.28 3.50
C THR A 89 5.53 12.21 3.40
N ASP A 90 6.11 11.16 3.97
CA ASP A 90 7.50 10.78 3.81
C ASP A 90 7.51 9.44 3.06
N ASP A 91 8.05 9.42 1.85
CA ASP A 91 8.00 8.26 0.96
C ASP A 91 8.80 7.06 1.47
N GLU A 92 9.67 7.26 2.46
CA GLU A 92 10.46 6.20 3.10
C GLU A 92 9.87 5.77 4.46
N ALA A 93 8.80 6.43 4.94
CA ALA A 93 8.17 6.07 6.20
C ALA A 93 7.26 4.86 6.04
N VAL A 94 7.45 3.84 6.88
CA VAL A 94 6.55 2.67 6.94
C VAL A 94 5.36 2.97 7.84
N MET A 95 5.60 3.65 8.94
CA MET A 95 4.58 4.05 9.91
C MET A 95 5.05 5.28 10.68
N TYR A 96 4.15 5.84 11.48
CA TYR A 96 4.44 7.03 12.28
C TYR A 96 4.20 6.77 13.76
N GLU A 97 5.05 7.39 14.58
CA GLU A 97 4.86 7.49 16.03
C GLU A 97 4.42 8.91 16.37
N ILE A 98 3.28 9.02 17.09
CA ILE A 98 2.71 10.27 17.56
C ILE A 98 2.73 10.32 19.07
N GLU A 99 3.11 11.44 19.64
CA GLU A 99 3.08 11.68 21.08
C GLU A 99 2.28 12.94 21.42
N PHE A 100 1.50 12.86 22.51
CA PHE A 100 0.71 13.98 23.04
C PHE A 100 1.14 14.34 24.45
N PHE A 101 1.03 15.63 24.79
CA PHE A 101 1.45 16.21 26.05
C PHE A 101 0.41 17.22 26.52
N THR A 102 0.04 17.16 27.80
CA THR A 102 -0.88 18.15 28.41
C THR A 102 -0.16 19.45 28.78
N LYS A 103 1.16 19.43 28.87
CA LYS A 103 2.00 20.64 29.11
C LYS A 103 3.17 20.62 28.14
N LYS A 104 3.65 21.82 27.76
CA LYS A 104 4.88 21.92 26.96
C LYS A 104 6.05 21.33 27.76
N PRO A 105 6.67 20.23 27.30
CA PRO A 105 7.80 19.63 28.00
C PRO A 105 8.95 20.63 28.16
N GLU A 106 9.65 20.55 29.30
CA GLU A 106 10.87 21.32 29.51
C GLU A 106 11.98 20.81 28.56
N HIS A 107 12.92 21.71 28.23
CA HIS A 107 14.05 21.40 27.34
C HIS A 107 14.98 20.36 27.94
N ILE A 108 14.79 19.10 27.55
CA ILE A 108 15.58 17.94 27.96
C ILE A 108 15.84 17.09 26.70
N SER A 109 16.62 16.02 26.81
CA SER A 109 16.83 15.06 25.72
C SER A 109 15.50 14.48 25.21
N SER A 110 15.44 14.08 23.93
CA SER A 110 14.22 13.55 23.28
C SER A 110 13.57 12.41 24.07
N SER A 111 14.38 11.49 24.64
CA SER A 111 13.89 10.37 25.47
C SER A 111 13.21 10.84 26.77
N LYS A 112 13.71 11.89 27.40
CA LYS A 112 13.09 12.48 28.59
C LYS A 112 11.82 13.28 28.25
N ILE A 113 11.74 13.88 27.06
CA ILE A 113 10.49 14.45 26.56
C ILE A 113 9.46 13.34 26.37
N SER A 114 9.80 12.25 25.68
CA SER A 114 8.90 11.11 25.47
C SER A 114 8.34 10.51 26.77
N SER A 115 9.10 10.55 27.86
CA SER A 115 8.61 10.05 29.16
C SER A 115 7.52 10.92 29.79
N GLN A 116 7.27 12.14 29.28
CA GLN A 116 6.21 13.05 29.71
C GLN A 116 4.96 12.96 28.83
N ALA A 117 4.97 12.15 27.78
CA ALA A 117 3.82 11.96 26.91
C ALA A 117 2.68 11.29 27.71
N VAL A 118 1.48 11.88 27.61
CA VAL A 118 0.26 11.33 28.24
C VAL A 118 -0.38 10.27 27.37
N PHE A 119 -0.13 10.34 26.06
CA PHE A 119 -0.58 9.34 25.10
C PHE A 119 0.47 9.17 23.99
N ARG A 120 0.59 7.95 23.50
CA ARG A 120 1.47 7.58 22.39
C ARG A 120 0.84 6.49 21.53
N THR A 121 0.94 6.64 20.23
CA THR A 121 0.63 5.57 19.27
C THR A 121 1.78 5.38 18.28
N ARG A 122 1.96 4.15 17.76
CA ARG A 122 2.98 3.76 16.78
C ARG A 122 2.41 2.96 15.63
N SER A 123 1.09 2.95 15.48
CA SER A 123 0.37 2.15 14.49
C SER A 123 -0.39 3.03 13.50
N VAL A 124 0.26 4.15 13.09
CA VAL A 124 -0.32 5.07 12.11
C VAL A 124 0.43 4.88 10.81
N TYR A 125 -0.24 4.37 9.80
CA TYR A 125 0.33 4.02 8.49
C TYR A 125 0.06 5.07 7.41
N GLN A 126 -0.70 6.09 7.73
CA GLN A 126 -1.01 7.24 6.86
C GLN A 126 -0.43 8.51 7.47
N ASN A 127 -0.35 9.57 6.66
CA ASN A 127 0.06 10.89 7.11
C ASN A 127 -1.09 11.71 7.75
N ALA A 128 -2.05 11.00 8.35
CA ALA A 128 -3.18 11.55 9.06
C ALA A 128 -3.58 10.69 10.27
N TYR A 129 -4.08 11.31 11.32
CA TYR A 129 -4.53 10.62 12.53
C TYR A 129 -5.71 11.35 13.18
N ASN A 130 -6.78 10.61 13.45
CA ASN A 130 -7.89 11.12 14.27
C ASN A 130 -7.57 10.91 15.75
N ALA A 131 -7.29 11.99 16.47
CA ALA A 131 -6.83 11.95 17.85
C ALA A 131 -8.00 11.92 18.86
N PRO A 132 -8.13 10.89 19.72
CA PRO A 132 -9.15 10.81 20.75
C PRO A 132 -8.74 11.60 22.00
N LEU A 133 -8.67 12.92 21.92
CA LEU A 133 -8.11 13.75 23.00
C LEU A 133 -8.85 13.60 24.32
N GLU A 134 -10.15 13.33 24.30
CA GLU A 134 -10.98 13.17 25.51
C GLU A 134 -10.61 11.94 26.36
N GLU A 135 -9.84 11.01 25.80
CA GLU A 135 -9.43 9.79 26.53
C GLU A 135 -8.21 10.02 27.42
N PHE A 136 -7.41 11.05 27.13
CA PHE A 136 -6.13 11.27 27.82
C PHE A 136 -5.88 12.74 28.21
N VAL A 137 -6.81 13.64 27.93
CA VAL A 137 -6.75 15.06 28.32
C VAL A 137 -7.95 15.37 29.21
N GLU A 138 -7.68 16.00 30.36
CA GLU A 138 -8.73 16.38 31.31
C GLU A 138 -9.71 17.39 30.68
N ALA A 139 -10.99 17.25 31.04
CA ALA A 139 -12.06 18.03 30.45
C ALA A 139 -11.96 19.56 30.69
N ASP A 140 -11.31 19.99 31.76
CA ASP A 140 -11.08 21.39 32.06
C ASP A 140 -9.94 22.02 31.26
N GLN A 141 -9.04 21.20 30.71
CA GLN A 141 -8.00 21.63 29.77
C GLN A 141 -8.52 21.72 28.34
N LEU A 142 -9.37 20.77 27.93
CA LEU A 142 -9.95 20.79 26.59
C LEU A 142 -10.78 22.05 26.40
N GLY A 143 -10.49 22.81 25.34
CA GLY A 143 -11.14 24.08 25.02
C GLY A 143 -10.61 25.27 25.83
N ASN A 144 -9.61 25.09 26.70
CA ASN A 144 -8.96 26.19 27.43
C ASN A 144 -7.95 26.89 26.49
N PRO A 145 -8.17 28.18 26.12
CA PRO A 145 -7.28 28.86 25.19
C PRO A 145 -5.91 29.20 25.81
N ASN A 146 -5.73 29.01 27.11
CA ASN A 146 -4.47 29.27 27.79
C ASN A 146 -3.63 28.01 28.05
N GLU A 147 -4.20 26.83 27.83
CA GLU A 147 -3.58 25.54 28.13
C GLU A 147 -3.74 24.56 26.94
N PRO A 148 -3.07 24.83 25.79
CA PRO A 148 -3.16 23.93 24.65
C PRO A 148 -2.55 22.57 24.96
N VAL A 149 -3.05 21.53 24.31
CA VAL A 149 -2.39 20.24 24.20
C VAL A 149 -1.21 20.40 23.22
N TYR A 150 -0.16 19.62 23.39
CA TYR A 150 0.98 19.61 22.45
C TYR A 150 1.10 18.23 21.82
N TRP A 151 1.56 18.20 20.59
CA TRP A 151 1.83 16.94 19.90
C TRP A 151 3.07 17.04 19.03
N ARG A 152 3.61 15.90 18.68
CA ARG A 152 4.71 15.74 17.73
C ARG A 152 4.65 14.38 17.07
N VAL A 153 5.31 14.23 15.93
CA VAL A 153 5.32 13.02 15.11
C VAL A 153 6.72 12.71 14.62
N ARG A 154 7.02 11.44 14.42
CA ARG A 154 8.22 10.95 13.68
C ARG A 154 7.88 9.74 12.84
N ALA A 155 8.70 9.50 11.79
CA ALA A 155 8.61 8.32 10.96
C ALA A 155 9.39 7.14 11.56
N LEU A 156 8.90 5.93 11.33
CA LEU A 156 9.47 4.66 11.75
C LEU A 156 9.66 3.72 10.55
N ASP A 157 10.66 2.84 10.64
CA ASP A 157 10.89 1.75 9.70
C ASP A 157 10.03 0.50 10.01
N PHE A 158 10.21 -0.59 9.26
CA PHE A 158 9.51 -1.87 9.45
C PHE A 158 9.73 -2.51 10.83
N ASN A 159 10.84 -2.22 11.51
CA ASN A 159 11.13 -2.69 12.86
C ASN A 159 10.48 -1.81 13.94
N GLY A 160 9.82 -0.72 13.52
CA GLY A 160 9.38 0.33 14.41
C GLY A 160 10.55 1.12 14.99
N THR A 161 11.73 1.11 14.34
CA THR A 161 12.87 1.93 14.73
C THR A 161 12.68 3.34 14.19
N PRO A 162 13.03 4.39 14.94
CA PRO A 162 12.95 5.75 14.44
C PRO A 162 13.82 5.94 13.19
N TYR A 163 13.18 6.28 12.09
CA TYR A 163 13.80 6.65 10.83
C TYR A 163 14.12 8.15 10.80
N THR A 164 13.25 8.98 11.40
CA THR A 164 13.48 10.42 11.58
C THR A 164 13.53 10.80 13.06
N PRO A 165 14.11 11.96 13.42
CA PRO A 165 13.84 12.58 14.71
C PRO A 165 12.35 12.98 14.80
N PHE A 166 11.87 13.23 16.02
CA PHE A 166 10.57 13.87 16.19
C PHE A 166 10.54 15.28 15.60
N SER A 167 9.39 15.65 15.06
CA SER A 167 9.08 17.02 14.71
C SER A 167 9.18 17.96 15.92
N GLU A 168 9.13 19.26 15.68
CA GLU A 168 8.89 20.23 16.76
C GLU A 168 7.55 19.96 17.44
N LEU A 169 7.44 20.39 18.70
CA LEU A 169 6.19 20.35 19.44
C LEU A 169 5.24 21.42 18.91
N VAL A 170 4.09 21.00 18.43
CA VAL A 170 3.05 21.87 17.88
C VAL A 170 1.92 22.01 18.91
N PRO A 171 1.48 23.24 19.25
CA PRO A 171 0.33 23.45 20.10
C PRO A 171 -0.96 23.09 19.37
N LEU A 172 -1.89 22.46 20.09
CA LEU A 172 -3.20 22.04 19.62
C LEU A 172 -4.28 22.67 20.50
N TYR A 173 -4.92 23.71 19.98
CA TYR A 173 -6.05 24.37 20.62
C TYR A 173 -7.34 23.68 20.17
N THR A 174 -8.25 23.48 21.10
CA THR A 174 -9.51 22.75 20.83
C THR A 174 -10.73 23.56 21.26
N SER A 175 -11.91 23.22 20.70
CA SER A 175 -13.18 23.82 21.05
C SER A 175 -14.29 22.79 21.10
N PRO A 176 -15.13 22.81 22.17
CA PRO A 176 -16.31 21.93 22.26
C PRO A 176 -17.40 22.24 21.25
N ASN A 177 -17.35 23.43 20.64
CA ASN A 177 -18.36 23.91 19.71
C ASN A 177 -18.17 23.41 18.27
N LEU A 178 -17.04 22.75 18.01
CA LEU A 178 -16.73 22.19 16.69
C LEU A 178 -17.17 20.72 16.63
N PRO A 179 -17.71 20.28 15.48
CA PRO A 179 -18.18 18.90 15.34
C PRO A 179 -17.00 17.93 15.46
N ARG A 180 -17.23 16.83 16.15
CA ARG A 180 -16.31 15.70 16.18
C ARG A 180 -16.36 14.93 14.88
N MET A 181 -15.30 14.21 14.58
CA MET A 181 -15.31 13.23 13.50
C MET A 181 -16.34 12.14 13.83
N ASN A 182 -17.41 12.04 13.05
CA ASN A 182 -18.51 11.09 13.25
C ASN A 182 -18.61 10.06 12.13
N ALA A 183 -17.71 10.11 11.17
CA ALA A 183 -17.60 9.16 10.06
C ALA A 183 -16.17 9.13 9.55
N PRO A 184 -15.72 8.04 8.89
CA PRO A 184 -14.44 8.01 8.16
C PRO A 184 -14.39 9.13 7.10
N VAL A 185 -13.18 9.68 6.88
CA VAL A 185 -12.96 10.71 5.85
C VAL A 185 -12.23 10.08 4.67
N LEU A 186 -12.88 10.04 3.52
CA LEU A 186 -12.35 9.38 2.33
C LEU A 186 -11.11 10.11 1.79
N THR A 187 -10.09 9.34 1.41
CA THR A 187 -8.82 9.86 0.87
C THR A 187 -8.53 9.37 -0.55
N ALA A 188 -9.10 8.23 -0.97
CA ALA A 188 -8.90 7.73 -2.32
C ALA A 188 -9.50 8.69 -3.38
N GLU A 189 -8.74 8.96 -4.42
CA GLU A 189 -9.15 9.73 -5.60
C GLU A 189 -8.96 8.86 -6.85
N TYR A 190 -9.91 8.88 -7.76
CA TYR A 190 -9.91 8.06 -8.96
C TYR A 190 -10.25 8.87 -10.20
N GLY A 191 -9.93 8.31 -11.39
CA GLY A 191 -10.43 8.81 -12.65
C GLY A 191 -9.51 9.78 -13.37
N GLY A 192 -8.24 9.80 -13.02
CA GLY A 192 -7.22 10.52 -13.78
C GLY A 192 -6.77 9.74 -15.03
N PRO A 193 -6.11 10.41 -15.99
CA PRO A 193 -5.76 9.82 -17.30
C PRO A 193 -4.48 8.97 -17.30
N LYS A 194 -3.70 8.95 -16.22
CA LYS A 194 -2.35 8.36 -16.17
C LYS A 194 -2.26 7.21 -15.18
N GLY A 195 -2.98 6.11 -15.44
CA GLY A 195 -3.02 4.95 -14.57
C GLY A 195 -3.80 5.17 -13.26
N GLU A 196 -4.47 6.31 -13.12
CA GLU A 196 -5.29 6.70 -11.98
C GLU A 196 -6.73 6.15 -12.10
N THR A 197 -7.06 5.52 -13.23
CA THR A 197 -8.26 4.73 -13.45
C THR A 197 -7.88 3.27 -13.27
N LEU A 198 -8.30 2.70 -12.15
CA LEU A 198 -8.01 1.32 -11.74
C LEU A 198 -9.19 0.43 -12.10
N LEU A 199 -8.90 -0.74 -12.69
CA LEU A 199 -9.91 -1.78 -12.89
C LEU A 199 -10.30 -2.46 -11.56
N TYR A 200 -9.32 -2.57 -10.65
CA TYR A 200 -9.45 -3.09 -9.30
C TYR A 200 -9.26 -1.95 -8.30
N PRO A 201 -10.32 -1.30 -7.84
CA PRO A 201 -10.21 -0.15 -6.95
C PRO A 201 -9.58 -0.50 -5.61
N VAL A 202 -8.94 0.49 -4.98
CA VAL A 202 -8.45 0.39 -3.61
C VAL A 202 -9.05 1.54 -2.81
N TYR A 203 -9.90 1.22 -1.86
CA TYR A 203 -10.62 2.20 -1.05
C TYR A 203 -9.78 2.59 0.16
N THR A 204 -9.59 3.89 0.38
CA THR A 204 -8.81 4.43 1.50
C THR A 204 -9.53 5.56 2.20
N TRP A 205 -9.30 5.67 3.51
CA TRP A 205 -9.90 6.71 4.36
C TRP A 205 -9.03 7.01 5.57
N ILE A 206 -9.28 8.15 6.22
CA ILE A 206 -8.79 8.42 7.57
C ILE A 206 -9.75 7.73 8.53
N GLY A 207 -9.24 6.78 9.31
CA GLY A 207 -10.02 6.02 10.27
C GLY A 207 -10.45 6.85 11.47
N GLN A 208 -11.64 6.54 12.03
CA GLN A 208 -12.07 7.10 13.31
C GLN A 208 -11.24 6.52 14.46
N ALA A 209 -11.01 7.34 15.47
CA ALA A 209 -10.46 6.87 16.73
C ALA A 209 -11.33 5.74 17.29
N ASN A 210 -10.70 4.71 17.87
CA ASN A 210 -11.34 3.53 18.45
C ASN A 210 -12.06 2.59 17.46
N ALA A 211 -11.93 2.80 16.17
CA ALA A 211 -12.42 1.84 15.21
C ALA A 211 -11.61 0.53 15.29
N ALA A 212 -12.32 -0.58 15.44
CA ALA A 212 -11.76 -1.93 15.40
C ALA A 212 -11.88 -2.58 14.03
N SER A 213 -12.87 -2.14 13.24
CA SER A 213 -13.09 -2.62 11.88
C SER A 213 -13.88 -1.61 11.06
N TYR A 214 -13.92 -1.84 9.76
CA TYR A 214 -14.63 -1.03 8.79
C TYR A 214 -15.41 -1.93 7.84
N GLU A 215 -16.53 -1.40 7.34
CA GLU A 215 -17.34 -1.97 6.27
C GLU A 215 -17.41 -0.97 5.13
N VAL A 216 -17.07 -1.42 3.91
CA VAL A 216 -17.15 -0.63 2.68
C VAL A 216 -18.25 -1.23 1.83
N ASP A 217 -19.26 -0.41 1.53
CA ASP A 217 -20.34 -0.76 0.62
C ASP A 217 -20.10 -0.13 -0.75
N ILE A 218 -20.19 -0.94 -1.80
CA ILE A 218 -20.09 -0.54 -3.21
C ILE A 218 -21.47 -0.65 -3.86
N TYR A 219 -21.83 0.35 -4.66
CA TYR A 219 -23.17 0.49 -5.26
C TYR A 219 -23.08 0.76 -6.76
N ALA A 220 -24.05 0.24 -7.52
CA ALA A 220 -24.28 0.62 -8.92
C ALA A 220 -25.12 1.91 -9.05
N GLU A 221 -25.83 2.34 -8.00
CA GLU A 221 -26.65 3.55 -7.95
C GLU A 221 -26.27 4.36 -6.71
N ASN A 222 -26.32 5.70 -6.82
CA ASN A 222 -25.97 6.56 -5.69
C ASN A 222 -26.96 6.37 -4.52
N PRO A 223 -26.54 5.86 -3.36
CA PRO A 223 -27.40 5.59 -2.21
C PRO A 223 -27.93 6.87 -1.53
N GLU A 224 -27.36 8.05 -1.80
CA GLU A 224 -27.91 9.33 -1.34
C GLU A 224 -29.09 9.79 -2.21
N VAL A 225 -29.12 9.37 -3.48
CA VAL A 225 -30.20 9.68 -4.42
C VAL A 225 -31.28 8.60 -4.36
N ASN A 226 -30.89 7.34 -4.28
CA ASN A 226 -31.78 6.19 -4.12
C ASN A 226 -31.50 5.50 -2.77
N PRO A 227 -32.20 5.87 -1.68
CA PRO A 227 -32.01 5.26 -0.38
C PRO A 227 -32.31 3.75 -0.28
N ASP A 228 -33.06 3.22 -1.28
CA ASP A 228 -33.40 1.80 -1.38
C ASP A 228 -32.33 1.01 -2.19
N ALA A 229 -31.30 1.68 -2.71
CA ALA A 229 -30.21 1.00 -3.41
C ALA A 229 -29.52 0.01 -2.49
N ALA A 230 -29.46 -1.25 -2.92
CA ALA A 230 -28.68 -2.26 -2.21
C ALA A 230 -27.23 -2.22 -2.69
N PRO A 231 -26.24 -2.43 -1.81
CA PRO A 231 -24.86 -2.60 -2.25
C PRO A 231 -24.72 -3.83 -3.17
N ILE A 232 -23.94 -3.67 -4.24
CA ILE A 232 -23.58 -4.77 -5.14
C ILE A 232 -22.49 -5.64 -4.50
N GLU A 233 -21.70 -5.02 -3.60
CA GLU A 233 -20.66 -5.66 -2.82
C GLU A 233 -20.49 -4.97 -1.48
N THR A 234 -20.08 -5.74 -0.46
CA THR A 234 -19.72 -5.26 0.87
C THR A 234 -18.40 -5.91 1.28
N LEU A 235 -17.39 -5.09 1.52
CA LEU A 235 -16.06 -5.50 1.96
C LEU A 235 -15.86 -5.14 3.43
N THR A 236 -15.04 -5.93 4.13
CA THR A 236 -14.72 -5.66 5.54
C THR A 236 -13.22 -5.75 5.81
N THR A 237 -12.69 -4.84 6.61
CA THR A 237 -11.27 -4.78 6.98
C THR A 237 -11.07 -4.24 8.39
N THR A 238 -9.87 -4.46 8.94
CA THR A 238 -9.41 -3.82 10.18
C THR A 238 -8.42 -2.68 9.92
N MET A 239 -8.08 -2.45 8.64
CA MET A 239 -7.18 -1.39 8.19
C MET A 239 -8.00 -0.22 7.65
N ALA A 240 -7.40 0.96 7.53
CA ALA A 240 -8.00 2.11 6.87
C ALA A 240 -7.84 2.08 5.34
N GLU A 241 -7.73 0.90 4.80
CA GLU A 241 -7.60 0.58 3.39
C GLU A 241 -8.18 -0.80 3.10
N ILE A 242 -8.74 -1.00 1.90
CA ILE A 242 -9.10 -2.32 1.40
C ILE A 242 -9.00 -2.37 -0.12
N TYR A 243 -8.42 -3.46 -0.62
CA TYR A 243 -8.34 -3.79 -2.04
C TYR A 243 -9.61 -4.50 -2.47
N ASP A 244 -10.19 -4.04 -3.57
CA ASP A 244 -11.34 -4.72 -4.17
C ASP A 244 -10.84 -5.94 -4.98
N PRO A 245 -11.31 -7.15 -4.68
CA PRO A 245 -10.88 -8.36 -5.38
C PRO A 245 -11.64 -8.59 -6.69
N GLU A 246 -12.64 -7.74 -7.00
CA GLU A 246 -13.43 -7.88 -8.21
C GLU A 246 -13.19 -6.67 -9.13
N PRO A 247 -13.15 -6.88 -10.46
CA PRO A 247 -12.98 -5.77 -11.40
C PRO A 247 -14.30 -4.99 -11.54
N HIS A 248 -14.19 -3.66 -11.50
CA HIS A 248 -15.34 -2.77 -11.71
C HIS A 248 -15.18 -1.98 -13.00
N TYR A 249 -16.01 -2.26 -14.01
CA TYR A 249 -16.09 -1.45 -15.22
C TYR A 249 -17.52 -1.29 -15.71
N SER A 250 -17.86 -0.06 -16.09
CA SER A 250 -19.18 0.33 -16.60
C SER A 250 -19.09 1.71 -17.27
N SER A 251 -19.98 2.01 -18.21
CA SER A 251 -20.18 3.38 -18.70
C SER A 251 -20.75 4.32 -17.64
N GLU A 252 -21.51 3.77 -16.69
CA GLU A 252 -22.05 4.50 -15.54
C GLU A 252 -21.09 4.40 -14.34
N PRO A 253 -21.08 5.41 -13.45
CA PRO A 253 -20.24 5.40 -12.27
C PRO A 253 -20.70 4.36 -11.24
N PHE A 254 -19.74 3.79 -10.52
CA PHE A 254 -19.97 3.12 -9.25
C PHE A 254 -19.85 4.12 -8.11
N TYR A 255 -20.46 3.79 -6.97
CA TYR A 255 -20.46 4.62 -5.76
C TYR A 255 -20.01 3.78 -4.57
N TRP A 256 -19.35 4.40 -3.61
CA TRP A 256 -18.92 3.71 -2.40
C TRP A 256 -18.94 4.63 -1.19
N ARG A 257 -19.04 4.02 -0.03
CA ARG A 257 -18.94 4.66 1.28
C ARG A 257 -18.40 3.68 2.31
N VAL A 258 -17.93 4.17 3.43
CA VAL A 258 -17.36 3.37 4.50
C VAL A 258 -17.93 3.75 5.85
N ARG A 259 -18.03 2.78 6.77
CA ARG A 259 -18.47 2.95 8.14
C ARG A 259 -17.52 2.24 9.10
N SER A 260 -17.31 2.86 10.28
CA SER A 260 -16.50 2.30 11.36
C SER A 260 -17.33 1.50 12.35
N PHE A 261 -16.70 0.49 12.95
CA PHE A 261 -17.28 -0.35 14.02
C PHE A 261 -16.30 -0.44 15.19
N ASP A 262 -16.84 -0.51 16.42
CA ASP A 262 -16.08 -0.73 17.64
C ASP A 262 -15.67 -2.20 17.82
N GLY A 263 -15.02 -2.51 18.97
CA GLY A 263 -14.59 -3.86 19.33
C GLY A 263 -15.73 -4.84 19.60
N GLU A 264 -16.94 -4.37 19.86
CA GLU A 264 -18.17 -5.14 20.04
C GLU A 264 -18.95 -5.30 18.73
N GLY A 265 -18.48 -4.71 17.64
CA GLY A 265 -19.14 -4.75 16.32
C GLY A 265 -20.33 -3.80 16.20
N GLN A 266 -20.40 -2.75 17.04
CA GLN A 266 -21.42 -1.71 16.94
C GLN A 266 -20.88 -0.55 16.09
N PRO A 267 -21.74 0.09 15.27
CA PRO A 267 -21.35 1.26 14.52
C PRO A 267 -20.86 2.40 15.44
N LEU A 268 -19.67 2.93 15.15
CA LEU A 268 -19.09 4.06 15.88
C LEU A 268 -19.65 5.42 15.48
N GLY A 269 -20.37 5.49 14.38
CA GLY A 269 -20.91 6.74 13.86
C GLY A 269 -21.67 6.52 12.57
N ASP A 270 -21.73 7.57 11.77
CA ASP A 270 -22.42 7.56 10.49
C ASP A 270 -21.57 6.93 9.39
N TRP A 271 -22.16 6.70 8.24
CA TRP A 271 -21.46 6.43 7.00
C TRP A 271 -20.64 7.66 6.58
N SER A 272 -19.53 7.44 5.90
CA SER A 272 -18.81 8.51 5.20
C SER A 272 -19.69 9.19 4.15
N GLU A 273 -19.22 10.30 3.59
CA GLU A 273 -19.72 10.78 2.31
C GLU A 273 -19.71 9.67 1.25
N VAL A 274 -20.57 9.78 0.24
CA VAL A 274 -20.53 8.89 -0.91
C VAL A 274 -19.56 9.44 -1.94
N ARG A 275 -18.60 8.60 -2.39
CA ARG A 275 -17.75 8.90 -3.54
C ARG A 275 -18.09 8.02 -4.71
N SER A 276 -17.78 8.51 -5.90
CA SER A 276 -17.95 7.75 -7.14
C SER A 276 -16.61 7.52 -7.82
N PHE A 277 -16.53 6.44 -8.58
CA PHE A 277 -15.46 6.16 -9.54
C PHE A 277 -16.07 5.56 -10.80
N ARG A 278 -15.34 5.66 -11.91
CA ARG A 278 -15.78 5.11 -13.19
C ARG A 278 -14.57 4.58 -13.97
N THR A 279 -14.67 3.33 -14.38
CA THR A 279 -13.74 2.68 -15.27
C THR A 279 -14.53 2.22 -16.48
N SER A 280 -14.45 2.97 -17.59
CA SER A 280 -15.33 2.73 -18.75
C SER A 280 -14.54 2.21 -19.94
N PRO A 281 -15.00 1.09 -20.53
CA PRO A 281 -14.52 0.63 -21.81
C PRO A 281 -14.79 1.66 -22.96
N ASP A 282 -15.82 2.48 -22.84
CA ASP A 282 -16.22 3.45 -23.85
C ASP A 282 -15.26 4.67 -23.91
N ASP A 283 -14.35 4.83 -22.97
CA ASP A 283 -13.37 5.93 -22.94
C ASP A 283 -12.24 5.77 -23.99
N ASN A 284 -12.25 4.70 -24.79
CA ASN A 284 -11.32 4.42 -25.90
C ASN A 284 -9.85 4.52 -25.51
N TRP A 285 -9.48 3.85 -24.45
CA TRP A 285 -8.10 3.79 -23.97
C TRP A 285 -7.16 3.24 -25.04
N GLN A 286 -6.15 4.03 -25.43
CA GLN A 286 -5.15 3.60 -26.40
C GLN A 286 -4.11 2.66 -25.79
N VAL A 287 -3.77 2.87 -24.52
CA VAL A 287 -2.79 2.07 -23.79
C VAL A 287 -3.45 1.53 -22.52
N ALA A 288 -3.26 0.23 -22.32
CA ALA A 288 -3.59 -0.44 -21.06
C ALA A 288 -2.34 -1.11 -20.48
N VAL A 289 -2.31 -1.25 -19.17
CA VAL A 289 -1.26 -1.97 -18.45
C VAL A 289 -1.86 -3.12 -17.69
N LEU A 290 -1.33 -4.32 -17.91
CA LEU A 290 -1.75 -5.57 -17.29
C LEU A 290 -0.58 -6.15 -16.49
N GLY A 291 -0.78 -6.48 -15.24
CA GLY A 291 0.28 -7.02 -14.40
C GLY A 291 -0.13 -7.26 -12.96
N ASP A 292 0.87 -7.35 -12.11
CA ASP A 292 0.75 -7.57 -10.67
C ASP A 292 0.80 -6.26 -9.85
N SER A 293 1.13 -6.35 -8.55
CA SER A 293 1.21 -5.21 -7.63
C SER A 293 2.21 -4.13 -8.06
N ILE A 294 3.28 -4.50 -8.78
CA ILE A 294 4.26 -3.50 -9.24
C ILE A 294 3.62 -2.50 -10.22
N SER A 295 2.66 -2.95 -11.03
CA SER A 295 1.90 -2.10 -11.96
C SER A 295 0.59 -1.59 -11.38
N HIS A 296 -0.13 -2.40 -10.55
CA HIS A 296 -1.33 -1.93 -9.86
C HIS A 296 -1.00 -0.68 -9.03
N GLY A 297 0.14 -0.69 -8.37
CA GLY A 297 0.66 0.38 -7.52
C GLY A 297 0.67 -0.02 -6.06
N GLY A 298 1.14 0.89 -5.22
CA GLY A 298 1.29 0.62 -3.81
C GLY A 298 2.49 -0.27 -3.48
N GLY A 299 2.40 -1.00 -2.39
CA GLY A 299 3.47 -1.84 -1.87
C GLY A 299 3.16 -2.32 -0.45
N HIS A 300 3.91 -1.86 0.55
CA HIS A 300 3.65 -2.14 1.95
C HIS A 300 2.58 -1.19 2.54
N TYR A 301 2.31 -1.31 3.85
CA TYR A 301 1.22 -0.61 4.56
C TYR A 301 1.04 0.89 4.30
N SER A 302 2.09 1.62 3.95
CA SER A 302 2.04 3.07 3.68
C SER A 302 2.00 3.39 2.18
N TYR A 303 2.11 2.40 1.31
CA TYR A 303 2.13 2.55 -0.14
C TYR A 303 0.83 1.99 -0.73
N SER A 304 -0.16 2.85 -0.87
CA SER A 304 -1.46 2.49 -1.43
C SER A 304 -1.52 2.75 -2.93
N PRO A 305 -2.12 1.88 -3.75
CA PRO A 305 -2.45 2.20 -5.14
C PRO A 305 -3.37 3.42 -5.29
N ALA A 306 -4.12 3.78 -4.25
CA ALA A 306 -4.93 4.98 -4.21
C ALA A 306 -4.10 6.27 -4.06
N VAL A 307 -2.81 6.17 -3.77
CA VAL A 307 -1.84 7.28 -3.80
C VAL A 307 -1.01 7.15 -5.07
N PHE A 308 -1.35 7.91 -6.08
CA PHE A 308 -0.86 7.70 -7.45
C PHE A 308 0.65 7.82 -7.63
N SER A 309 1.36 8.55 -6.74
CA SER A 309 2.83 8.58 -6.75
C SER A 309 3.48 7.20 -6.55
N PHE A 310 2.75 6.23 -5.98
CA PHE A 310 3.18 4.84 -5.87
C PHE A 310 2.79 3.95 -7.07
N SER A 311 2.39 4.56 -8.19
CA SER A 311 2.21 3.89 -9.47
C SER A 311 3.14 4.49 -10.52
N TRP A 312 3.93 3.66 -11.23
CA TRP A 312 4.79 4.15 -12.30
C TRP A 312 3.98 4.69 -13.50
N LEU A 313 2.71 4.30 -13.63
CA LEU A 313 1.81 4.78 -14.67
C LEU A 313 1.51 6.28 -14.51
N HIS A 314 1.49 6.78 -13.27
CA HIS A 314 1.30 8.21 -12.97
C HIS A 314 2.36 9.10 -13.64
N TYR A 315 3.57 8.58 -13.83
CA TYR A 315 4.70 9.31 -14.42
C TYR A 315 4.78 9.17 -15.95
N LEU A 316 3.83 8.48 -16.60
CA LEU A 316 3.80 8.39 -18.06
C LEU A 316 3.40 9.72 -18.70
N ASP A 317 3.96 9.99 -19.90
CA ASP A 317 3.63 11.19 -20.69
C ASP A 317 2.38 11.00 -21.57
N PHE A 318 1.74 9.84 -21.49
CA PHE A 318 0.54 9.48 -22.26
C PHE A 318 -0.52 8.84 -21.35
N PRO A 319 -1.81 8.94 -21.75
CA PRO A 319 -2.90 8.31 -21.00
C PRO A 319 -2.81 6.78 -21.03
N SER A 320 -3.07 6.16 -19.88
CA SER A 320 -3.13 4.71 -19.73
C SER A 320 -4.18 4.30 -18.69
N ILE A 321 -4.81 3.15 -18.91
CA ILE A 321 -5.68 2.51 -17.92
C ILE A 321 -4.92 1.39 -17.21
N ASN A 322 -5.15 1.25 -15.91
CA ASN A 322 -4.52 0.24 -15.09
C ASN A 322 -5.44 -0.97 -14.91
N LEU A 323 -5.11 -2.06 -15.59
CA LEU A 323 -5.81 -3.35 -15.53
C LEU A 323 -5.10 -4.37 -14.61
N SER A 324 -4.12 -3.91 -13.82
CA SER A 324 -3.31 -4.76 -12.97
C SER A 324 -4.03 -5.09 -11.66
N GLU A 325 -3.70 -6.25 -11.07
CA GLU A 325 -4.25 -6.71 -9.78
C GLU A 325 -3.10 -7.11 -8.85
N SER A 326 -3.11 -6.57 -7.64
CA SER A 326 -2.09 -6.87 -6.64
C SER A 326 -2.14 -8.32 -6.19
N GLY A 327 -0.97 -8.98 -6.14
CA GLY A 327 -0.84 -10.38 -5.73
C GLY A 327 -0.94 -11.39 -6.86
N ASP A 328 -1.15 -10.96 -8.11
CA ASP A 328 -1.20 -11.86 -9.25
C ASP A 328 0.09 -12.62 -9.48
N THR A 329 -0.04 -13.90 -9.77
CA THR A 329 0.96 -14.70 -10.48
C THR A 329 0.79 -14.54 -11.98
N SER A 330 1.76 -14.99 -12.80
CA SER A 330 1.64 -14.95 -14.26
C SER A 330 0.41 -15.72 -14.76
N GLY A 331 0.12 -16.88 -14.16
CA GLY A 331 -1.05 -17.68 -14.50
C GLY A 331 -2.36 -16.96 -14.17
N MET A 332 -2.46 -16.28 -13.02
CA MET A 332 -3.65 -15.49 -12.65
C MET A 332 -3.85 -14.32 -13.64
N THR A 333 -2.78 -13.61 -13.96
CA THR A 333 -2.81 -12.53 -14.97
C THR A 333 -3.28 -13.07 -16.34
N ALA A 334 -2.79 -14.23 -16.76
CA ALA A 334 -3.18 -14.85 -18.00
C ALA A 334 -4.66 -15.31 -18.00
N GLU A 335 -5.16 -15.86 -16.88
CA GLU A 335 -6.54 -16.32 -16.75
C GLU A 335 -7.58 -15.21 -16.89
N ARG A 336 -7.25 -13.98 -16.49
CA ARG A 336 -8.21 -12.86 -16.50
C ARG A 336 -8.18 -12.00 -17.77
N PHE A 337 -7.37 -12.34 -18.77
CA PHE A 337 -7.21 -11.55 -20.01
C PHE A 337 -8.54 -11.27 -20.73
N GLU A 338 -9.39 -12.28 -20.96
CA GLU A 338 -10.66 -12.09 -21.69
C GLU A 338 -11.63 -11.20 -20.90
N ARG A 339 -11.65 -11.30 -19.57
CA ARG A 339 -12.54 -10.52 -18.73
C ARG A 339 -12.09 -9.08 -18.61
N ASP A 340 -10.76 -8.86 -18.47
CA ASP A 340 -10.21 -7.58 -18.03
C ASP A 340 -9.62 -6.75 -19.17
N VAL A 341 -9.18 -7.37 -20.27
CA VAL A 341 -8.54 -6.65 -21.38
C VAL A 341 -9.49 -6.46 -22.56
N LEU A 342 -10.19 -7.54 -22.97
CA LEU A 342 -11.00 -7.47 -24.19
C LEU A 342 -12.13 -6.45 -24.16
N PRO A 343 -12.82 -6.19 -23.06
CA PRO A 343 -13.83 -5.13 -23.03
C PRO A 343 -13.31 -3.75 -23.40
N PHE A 344 -12.03 -3.45 -23.09
CA PHE A 344 -11.42 -2.14 -23.33
C PHE A 344 -10.81 -2.01 -24.72
N HIS A 345 -10.49 -3.10 -25.42
CA HIS A 345 -9.85 -3.11 -26.73
C HIS A 345 -8.73 -2.08 -26.90
N PRO A 346 -7.73 -2.02 -26.01
CA PRO A 346 -6.66 -1.05 -26.12
C PRO A 346 -5.85 -1.29 -27.40
N ALA A 347 -5.29 -0.23 -27.99
CA ALA A 347 -4.41 -0.40 -29.15
C ALA A 347 -3.10 -1.09 -28.76
N TYR A 348 -2.60 -0.82 -27.55
CA TYR A 348 -1.36 -1.35 -26.99
C TYR A 348 -1.62 -1.89 -25.57
N LEU A 349 -1.11 -3.09 -25.28
CA LEU A 349 -1.12 -3.68 -23.95
C LEU A 349 0.32 -3.83 -23.44
N ILE A 350 0.68 -3.11 -22.38
CA ILE A 350 1.94 -3.26 -21.66
C ILE A 350 1.74 -4.35 -20.59
N ILE A 351 2.58 -5.40 -20.62
CA ILE A 351 2.40 -6.61 -19.84
C ILE A 351 3.61 -6.80 -18.92
N MET A 352 3.42 -6.67 -17.59
CA MET A 352 4.46 -6.88 -16.58
C MET A 352 3.93 -7.81 -15.47
N THR A 353 4.23 -9.09 -15.57
CA THR A 353 3.82 -10.13 -14.62
C THR A 353 4.87 -11.24 -14.54
N GLY A 354 4.89 -11.96 -13.42
CA GLY A 354 5.76 -13.11 -13.19
C GLY A 354 6.68 -12.98 -11.97
N SER A 355 6.86 -11.78 -11.41
CA SER A 355 7.70 -11.59 -10.23
C SER A 355 7.24 -12.46 -9.05
N ASN A 356 5.93 -12.53 -8.79
CA ASN A 356 5.37 -13.37 -7.73
C ASN A 356 5.55 -14.87 -7.99
N SER A 357 5.38 -15.31 -9.23
CA SER A 357 5.59 -16.69 -9.66
C SER A 357 7.03 -17.13 -9.44
N LEU A 358 7.99 -16.35 -9.97
CA LEU A 358 9.40 -16.72 -9.97
C LEU A 358 10.04 -16.66 -8.58
N ARG A 359 9.72 -15.63 -7.78
CA ARG A 359 10.22 -15.54 -6.39
C ARG A 359 9.67 -16.67 -5.52
N ALA A 360 8.47 -17.17 -5.82
CA ALA A 360 7.89 -18.34 -5.16
C ALA A 360 8.45 -19.68 -5.67
N GLY A 361 9.34 -19.68 -6.67
CA GLY A 361 9.98 -20.86 -7.23
C GLY A 361 9.16 -21.60 -8.29
N GLU A 362 8.18 -20.93 -8.91
CA GLU A 362 7.42 -21.50 -10.03
C GLU A 362 8.35 -21.73 -11.24
N ASP A 363 8.01 -22.72 -12.05
CA ASP A 363 8.79 -23.09 -13.23
C ASP A 363 8.85 -21.92 -14.24
N THR A 364 10.05 -21.57 -14.68
CA THR A 364 10.27 -20.52 -15.70
C THR A 364 9.56 -20.78 -17.00
N ASP A 365 9.48 -22.04 -17.44
CA ASP A 365 8.77 -22.42 -18.66
C ASP A 365 7.25 -22.18 -18.53
N ALA A 366 6.69 -22.33 -17.33
CA ALA A 366 5.29 -22.02 -17.08
C ALA A 366 5.03 -20.51 -17.18
N VAL A 367 5.87 -19.68 -16.55
CA VAL A 367 5.77 -18.22 -16.63
C VAL A 367 5.93 -17.72 -18.08
N ILE A 368 6.88 -18.28 -18.83
CA ILE A 368 7.06 -17.98 -20.26
C ILE A 368 5.81 -18.38 -21.06
N ALA A 369 5.21 -19.55 -20.79
CA ALA A 369 4.00 -19.98 -21.47
C ALA A 369 2.81 -19.05 -21.18
N ASP A 370 2.67 -18.52 -19.95
CA ASP A 370 1.64 -17.55 -19.59
C ASP A 370 1.84 -16.23 -20.34
N LEU A 371 3.07 -15.70 -20.39
CA LEU A 371 3.41 -14.49 -21.15
C LEU A 371 3.13 -14.66 -22.63
N GLU A 372 3.56 -15.78 -23.24
CA GLU A 372 3.28 -16.09 -24.64
C GLU A 372 1.79 -16.24 -24.91
N SER A 373 1.03 -16.87 -24.00
CA SER A 373 -0.42 -16.98 -24.10
C SER A 373 -1.10 -15.61 -24.11
N ILE A 374 -0.68 -14.66 -23.27
CA ILE A 374 -1.20 -13.28 -23.27
C ILE A 374 -0.83 -12.59 -24.59
N ARG A 375 0.43 -12.69 -25.01
CA ARG A 375 0.94 -12.09 -26.25
C ARG A 375 0.16 -12.55 -27.48
N GLN A 376 -0.05 -13.86 -27.63
CA GLN A 376 -0.79 -14.43 -28.76
C GLN A 376 -2.24 -13.94 -28.79
N ARG A 377 -2.92 -13.96 -27.63
CA ARG A 377 -4.29 -13.44 -27.53
C ARG A 377 -4.39 -11.96 -27.87
N CYS A 378 -3.37 -11.16 -27.54
CA CYS A 378 -3.30 -9.77 -27.99
C CYS A 378 -3.30 -9.69 -29.52
N LEU A 379 -2.39 -10.39 -30.18
CA LEU A 379 -2.26 -10.39 -31.64
C LEU A 379 -3.53 -10.87 -32.32
N GLU A 380 -4.14 -11.95 -31.82
CA GLU A 380 -5.41 -12.51 -32.33
C GLU A 380 -6.58 -11.52 -32.25
N ASN A 381 -6.54 -10.58 -31.28
CA ASN A 381 -7.56 -9.58 -31.07
C ASN A 381 -7.17 -8.18 -31.59
N GLY A 382 -6.07 -8.07 -32.38
CA GLY A 382 -5.62 -6.79 -32.96
C GLY A 382 -5.01 -5.82 -31.95
N ILE A 383 -4.65 -6.31 -30.74
CA ILE A 383 -3.98 -5.55 -29.68
C ILE A 383 -2.47 -5.76 -29.82
N ARG A 384 -1.68 -4.71 -29.76
CA ARG A 384 -0.22 -4.78 -29.84
C ARG A 384 0.37 -5.13 -28.48
N PRO A 385 0.94 -6.32 -28.29
CA PRO A 385 1.56 -6.72 -27.03
C PRO A 385 2.92 -6.04 -26.86
N ILE A 386 3.22 -5.56 -25.65
CA ILE A 386 4.52 -5.04 -25.26
C ILE A 386 4.89 -5.72 -23.95
N LEU A 387 5.82 -6.66 -24.00
CA LEU A 387 6.29 -7.35 -22.81
C LEU A 387 7.22 -6.44 -22.00
N VAL A 388 7.26 -6.61 -20.69
CA VAL A 388 8.11 -5.81 -19.80
C VAL A 388 9.01 -6.72 -19.00
N THR A 389 10.34 -6.49 -19.06
CA THR A 389 11.28 -7.24 -18.24
C THR A 389 11.03 -6.98 -16.76
N LEU A 390 11.20 -8.02 -15.95
CA LEU A 390 11.01 -7.95 -14.51
C LEU A 390 12.20 -7.23 -13.85
N PRO A 391 11.97 -6.20 -13.03
CA PRO A 391 13.04 -5.55 -12.28
C PRO A 391 13.60 -6.50 -11.23
N ALA A 392 14.84 -6.23 -10.80
CA ALA A 392 15.45 -6.97 -9.68
C ALA A 392 14.63 -6.81 -8.39
N ILE A 393 14.82 -7.75 -7.47
CA ILE A 393 14.21 -7.73 -6.13
C ILE A 393 15.31 -7.77 -5.06
N HIS A 394 14.92 -7.59 -3.77
CA HIS A 394 15.83 -7.72 -2.63
C HIS A 394 15.30 -8.79 -1.65
N PRO A 395 15.71 -10.06 -1.79
CA PRO A 395 15.13 -11.18 -1.05
C PRO A 395 15.12 -11.03 0.47
N ALA A 396 16.19 -10.49 1.05
CA ALA A 396 16.28 -10.33 2.50
C ALA A 396 15.24 -9.31 3.04
N ASN A 397 14.94 -8.25 2.28
CA ASN A 397 13.90 -7.30 2.66
C ASN A 397 12.50 -7.92 2.49
N ILE A 398 12.28 -8.67 1.40
CA ILE A 398 11.02 -9.39 1.16
C ILE A 398 10.73 -10.36 2.31
N GLU A 399 11.69 -11.19 2.68
CA GLU A 399 11.54 -12.13 3.81
C GLU A 399 11.26 -11.39 5.12
N HIS A 400 11.99 -10.29 5.35
CA HIS A 400 11.82 -9.48 6.56
C HIS A 400 10.43 -8.85 6.68
N VAL A 401 9.88 -8.33 5.57
CA VAL A 401 8.60 -7.58 5.56
C VAL A 401 7.39 -8.50 5.47
N PHE A 402 7.46 -9.51 4.57
CA PHE A 402 6.30 -10.34 4.25
C PHE A 402 6.33 -11.71 4.95
N ASP A 403 7.43 -12.08 5.64
CA ASP A 403 7.63 -13.44 6.20
C ASP A 403 7.54 -14.53 5.09
N GLU A 404 7.94 -14.17 3.86
CA GLU A 404 7.89 -15.00 2.68
C GLU A 404 9.31 -15.20 2.11
N PRO A 405 9.82 -16.44 2.06
CA PRO A 405 11.12 -16.70 1.46
C PRO A 405 11.06 -16.53 -0.06
N THR A 406 12.14 -16.01 -0.63
CA THR A 406 12.37 -16.01 -2.07
C THR A 406 13.16 -17.26 -2.48
N ALA A 407 12.91 -17.80 -3.66
CA ALA A 407 13.67 -18.92 -4.21
C ALA A 407 15.17 -18.60 -4.29
N ASP A 408 16.03 -19.53 -3.90
CA ASP A 408 17.49 -19.33 -3.87
C ASP A 408 18.08 -19.03 -5.27
N ASP A 409 17.43 -19.50 -6.33
CA ASP A 409 17.82 -19.35 -7.73
C ASP A 409 16.99 -18.27 -8.46
N TRP A 410 16.42 -17.29 -7.73
CA TRP A 410 15.56 -16.26 -8.28
C TRP A 410 16.23 -15.43 -9.39
N GLU A 411 17.52 -15.10 -9.26
CA GLU A 411 18.27 -14.35 -10.27
C GLU A 411 18.30 -15.08 -11.62
N ASP A 412 18.62 -16.38 -11.60
CA ASP A 412 18.66 -17.22 -12.80
C ASP A 412 17.25 -17.33 -13.43
N ARG A 413 16.20 -17.43 -12.61
CA ARG A 413 14.80 -17.49 -13.07
C ARG A 413 14.37 -16.18 -13.72
N PHE A 414 14.64 -15.04 -13.07
CA PHE A 414 14.32 -13.72 -13.62
C PHE A 414 15.07 -13.48 -14.92
N GLU A 415 16.37 -13.80 -14.98
CA GLU A 415 17.14 -13.63 -16.21
C GLU A 415 16.65 -14.53 -17.35
N ALA A 416 16.26 -15.78 -17.06
CA ALA A 416 15.71 -16.67 -18.07
C ALA A 416 14.40 -16.11 -18.69
N VAL A 417 13.49 -15.60 -17.86
CA VAL A 417 12.24 -14.98 -18.34
C VAL A 417 12.54 -13.66 -19.02
N ASN A 418 13.43 -12.81 -18.49
CA ASN A 418 13.84 -11.56 -19.12
C ASN A 418 14.52 -11.80 -20.46
N ALA A 419 15.32 -12.86 -20.60
CA ALA A 419 15.92 -13.24 -21.88
C ALA A 419 14.84 -13.62 -22.92
N TYR A 420 13.79 -14.35 -22.52
CA TYR A 420 12.65 -14.62 -23.38
C TYR A 420 11.93 -13.32 -23.78
N ILE A 421 11.60 -12.45 -22.82
CA ILE A 421 10.93 -11.15 -23.07
C ILE A 421 11.69 -10.33 -24.10
N ARG A 422 13.03 -10.26 -24.02
CA ARG A 422 13.88 -9.52 -24.96
C ARG A 422 13.94 -10.09 -26.39
N THR A 423 13.28 -11.21 -26.66
CA THR A 423 13.12 -11.76 -28.03
C THR A 423 11.88 -11.24 -28.75
N HIS A 424 11.06 -10.43 -28.12
CA HIS A 424 9.81 -9.86 -28.63
C HIS A 424 9.85 -8.32 -28.53
N THR A 425 8.76 -7.64 -28.88
CA THR A 425 8.60 -6.22 -28.59
C THR A 425 8.52 -6.01 -27.07
N TYR A 426 9.43 -5.21 -26.49
CA TYR A 426 9.57 -5.12 -25.05
C TYR A 426 10.03 -3.76 -24.53
N ILE A 427 9.77 -3.54 -23.23
CA ILE A 427 10.37 -2.46 -22.43
C ILE A 427 11.32 -3.11 -21.42
N ASP A 428 12.62 -2.72 -21.42
CA ASP A 428 13.61 -3.29 -20.51
C ASP A 428 13.56 -2.63 -19.12
N MET A 429 12.47 -2.86 -18.39
CA MET A 429 12.23 -2.26 -17.07
C MET A 429 13.30 -2.66 -16.04
N ALA A 430 13.98 -3.80 -16.23
CA ALA A 430 15.12 -4.21 -15.41
C ALA A 430 16.27 -3.18 -15.43
N MET A 431 16.31 -2.31 -16.44
CA MET A 431 17.30 -1.23 -16.56
C MET A 431 16.82 0.11 -15.97
N ALA A 432 15.53 0.23 -15.58
CA ALA A 432 14.96 1.50 -15.14
C ALA A 432 15.49 1.94 -13.76
N ILE A 433 15.72 1.00 -12.87
CA ILE A 433 16.27 1.25 -11.53
C ILE A 433 17.66 0.63 -11.44
N PRO A 434 18.71 1.43 -11.12
CA PRO A 434 20.06 0.88 -10.94
C PRO A 434 20.09 -0.14 -9.80
N THR A 435 20.63 -1.32 -10.08
CA THR A 435 20.82 -2.36 -9.06
C THR A 435 22.11 -2.13 -8.26
N LYS A 436 22.17 -2.70 -7.07
CA LYS A 436 23.37 -2.80 -6.25
C LYS A 436 23.61 -4.26 -5.92
N ASP A 437 24.77 -4.75 -6.30
CA ASP A 437 25.16 -6.17 -6.11
C ASP A 437 24.15 -7.18 -6.75
N GLY A 438 23.44 -6.77 -7.82
CA GLY A 438 22.41 -7.55 -8.49
C GLY A 438 20.99 -7.37 -7.93
N GLU A 439 20.84 -6.78 -6.76
CA GLU A 439 19.57 -6.61 -6.05
C GLU A 439 18.99 -5.19 -6.19
N LEU A 440 17.69 -5.07 -5.94
CA LEU A 440 16.97 -3.81 -5.89
C LEU A 440 17.40 -3.02 -4.63
N PRO A 441 17.96 -1.80 -4.78
CA PRO A 441 18.42 -1.05 -3.62
C PRO A 441 17.29 -0.62 -2.71
N THR A 442 17.49 -0.78 -1.39
CA THR A 442 16.51 -0.38 -0.35
C THR A 442 16.07 1.07 -0.45
N GLN A 443 16.93 1.96 -0.97
CA GLN A 443 16.58 3.38 -1.19
C GLN A 443 15.50 3.61 -2.26
N TYR A 444 15.14 2.59 -3.04
CA TYR A 444 14.07 2.63 -4.05
C TYR A 444 12.94 1.65 -3.75
N ALA A 445 13.12 0.72 -2.83
CA ALA A 445 12.12 -0.26 -2.42
C ALA A 445 12.40 -0.76 -1.01
N LEU A 446 11.75 -0.20 -0.02
CA LEU A 446 11.95 -0.55 1.39
C LEU A 446 11.62 -2.00 1.69
N ASP A 447 10.58 -2.54 1.06
CA ASP A 447 10.14 -3.93 1.22
C ASP A 447 10.91 -4.92 0.32
N GLY A 448 11.76 -4.42 -0.57
CA GLY A 448 12.57 -5.21 -1.48
C GLY A 448 11.86 -5.70 -2.75
N LEU A 449 10.58 -5.36 -2.95
CA LEU A 449 9.76 -5.80 -4.08
C LEU A 449 9.08 -4.63 -4.80
N HIS A 450 8.47 -3.72 -4.05
CA HIS A 450 7.67 -2.64 -4.58
C HIS A 450 8.45 -1.33 -4.54
N PRO A 451 8.83 -0.76 -5.70
CA PRO A 451 9.49 0.53 -5.72
C PRO A 451 8.66 1.63 -5.06
N ASP A 452 9.33 2.50 -4.31
CA ASP A 452 8.77 3.72 -3.74
C ASP A 452 8.44 4.76 -4.83
N ALA A 453 7.96 5.96 -4.45
CA ALA A 453 7.62 7.01 -5.40
C ALA A 453 8.81 7.40 -6.30
N ASN A 454 10.04 7.43 -5.77
CA ASN A 454 11.24 7.73 -6.56
C ASN A 454 11.56 6.60 -7.54
N GLY A 455 11.46 5.34 -7.10
CA GLY A 455 11.62 4.17 -7.97
C GLY A 455 10.56 4.14 -9.06
N LYS A 456 9.28 4.39 -8.73
CA LYS A 456 8.18 4.48 -9.71
C LYS A 456 8.39 5.62 -10.71
N ALA A 457 8.90 6.78 -10.26
CA ALA A 457 9.24 7.88 -11.15
C ALA A 457 10.36 7.52 -12.14
N LEU A 458 11.38 6.78 -11.72
CA LEU A 458 12.43 6.25 -12.62
C LEU A 458 11.83 5.30 -13.65
N MET A 459 10.95 4.38 -13.23
CA MET A 459 10.26 3.45 -14.13
C MET A 459 9.45 4.20 -15.20
N GLY A 460 8.60 5.16 -14.79
CA GLY A 460 7.80 5.95 -15.74
C GLY A 460 8.67 6.78 -16.69
N ALA A 461 9.73 7.43 -16.18
CA ALA A 461 10.67 8.17 -17.01
C ALA A 461 11.39 7.29 -18.03
N TYR A 462 11.77 6.07 -17.64
CA TYR A 462 12.38 5.10 -18.55
C TYR A 462 11.40 4.71 -19.67
N VAL A 463 10.16 4.35 -19.32
CA VAL A 463 9.11 4.04 -20.31
C VAL A 463 8.94 5.20 -21.30
N ASN A 464 8.80 6.43 -20.82
CA ASN A 464 8.66 7.62 -21.68
C ASN A 464 9.83 7.75 -22.66
N SER A 465 11.05 7.44 -22.22
CA SER A 465 12.25 7.59 -23.05
C SER A 465 12.31 6.60 -24.20
N VAL A 466 11.77 5.39 -24.04
CA VAL A 466 11.79 4.31 -25.04
C VAL A 466 10.47 4.18 -25.82
N TRP A 467 9.40 4.80 -25.34
CA TRP A 467 8.05 4.63 -25.87
C TRP A 467 7.91 4.84 -27.38
N PRO A 468 8.50 5.88 -28.00
CA PRO A 468 8.37 6.07 -29.44
C PRO A 468 8.94 4.94 -30.30
N GLU A 469 10.04 4.31 -29.84
CA GLU A 469 10.69 3.18 -30.49
C GLU A 469 9.90 1.90 -30.29
N VAL A 470 9.60 1.57 -29.04
CA VAL A 470 8.82 0.37 -28.66
C VAL A 470 7.44 0.37 -29.32
N LYS A 471 6.79 1.54 -29.40
CA LYS A 471 5.52 1.68 -30.11
C LYS A 471 5.63 1.35 -31.58
N ALA A 472 6.70 1.79 -32.26
CA ALA A 472 6.93 1.51 -33.68
C ALA A 472 7.22 0.01 -33.92
N GLU A 473 7.99 -0.63 -33.01
CA GLU A 473 8.25 -2.07 -33.07
C GLU A 473 6.96 -2.88 -32.86
N ALA A 474 6.08 -2.46 -31.92
CA ALA A 474 4.79 -3.11 -31.70
C ALA A 474 3.85 -2.98 -32.90
N ASP A 475 3.88 -1.86 -33.62
CA ASP A 475 3.14 -1.67 -34.87
C ASP A 475 3.67 -2.59 -35.97
N GLU A 476 5.00 -2.76 -36.09
CA GLU A 476 5.66 -3.65 -37.05
C GLU A 476 5.34 -5.13 -36.73
N GLU A 477 5.47 -5.58 -35.48
CA GLU A 477 5.13 -6.95 -35.06
C GLU A 477 3.67 -7.28 -35.41
N MET A 478 2.74 -6.37 -35.15
CA MET A 478 1.33 -6.56 -35.51
C MET A 478 1.16 -6.68 -37.04
N GLN A 479 1.87 -5.87 -37.85
CA GLN A 479 1.79 -5.93 -39.31
C GLN A 479 2.34 -7.26 -39.81
N GLU A 480 3.49 -7.71 -39.29
CA GLU A 480 4.06 -9.02 -39.63
C GLU A 480 3.10 -10.18 -39.29
N TYR A 481 2.43 -10.12 -38.14
CA TYR A 481 1.43 -11.10 -37.74
C TYR A 481 0.26 -11.14 -38.73
N LEU A 482 -0.26 -9.98 -39.16
CA LEU A 482 -1.35 -9.89 -40.13
C LEU A 482 -0.95 -10.38 -41.53
N ASP A 483 0.28 -10.09 -41.93
CA ASP A 483 0.80 -10.50 -43.26
C ASP A 483 1.08 -12.02 -43.34
N ALA A 484 1.24 -12.68 -42.17
CA ALA A 484 1.48 -14.12 -42.05
C ALA A 484 0.19 -14.97 -42.04
N GLN A 485 -0.98 -14.33 -41.88
CA GLN A 485 -2.31 -15.00 -41.93
C GLN A 485 -2.87 -15.05 -43.34
#